data_78ef64ffbd655c9ada36ebd2e8e3b16b
#
_entry.id   78ef64ffbd655c9ada36ebd2e8e3b16b
#
_cell.length_a   1.000
_cell.length_b   1.000
_cell.length_c   1.000
_cell.angle_alpha   90.00
_cell.angle_beta   90.00
_cell.angle_gamma   90.00
#
_symmetry.space_group_name_H-M   'P 1'
#
loop_
_entity.id
_entity.type
_entity.pdbx_description
1 polymer ?
#
loop_
_entity_poly.entity_id
_entity_poly.type
_entity_poly.pdbx_seq_one_letter_code
_entity_poly.pdbx_strand_id
1 'polypeptide(L)'
;SAEIPLADGRNEVKVVFTSESGVKTYKNFNFVKLTDYDILVDANAAAKASAQADDGQTKPVYATIAEAVASVPADNKENVVIFVKNGNYHEKITVTTPYITIIGEDSEKTVLEYNVAAGTVNPDTGKTYGTSGSASLTIENTANNVSLENITVANTFDYPNETIEGKMAVAMLTRADKLIFNNVRLTGWQDTLQADGGNRQYFRNCYIEGNVDWIFGSAQAVFDDCDIVANGDGYVTAASTESTRLTGYVFINSRLLKKNSSVADNRVALGRPWRSNACVTYVNCFMDSHIKTAGYTDMGDNSYKAAQFYEYQSYGPGFAVNTDRRQLSKAQGEALTVNGVFARESGAGAAFATAWDALATYADLSKNYIAENVVEQVDFKKLDAAISRAEALREADYKDFRAVKAALLAAKALDRENATQADADKLAADITTAIANL
;
A
#
# COMPACT_ATOMS: atom_id res chain seq x y z
N SER A 1 14.03 -16.95 -26.01
CA SER A 1 12.71 -16.72 -25.38
C SER A 1 12.17 -18.07 -24.88
N ALA A 2 11.64 -18.10 -23.68
CA ALA A 2 10.88 -19.24 -23.17
C ALA A 2 9.43 -18.78 -23.02
N GLU A 3 8.49 -19.62 -23.45
CA GLU A 3 7.07 -19.43 -23.18
C GLU A 3 6.74 -20.15 -21.89
N ILE A 4 6.13 -19.46 -20.93
CA ILE A 4 5.69 -20.00 -19.65
C ILE A 4 4.17 -19.98 -19.67
N PRO A 5 3.50 -21.15 -19.64
CA PRO A 5 2.05 -21.18 -19.55
C PRO A 5 1.61 -20.64 -18.18
N LEU A 6 0.68 -19.68 -18.19
CA LEU A 6 0.08 -19.17 -16.98
C LEU A 6 -1.12 -20.03 -16.58
N ALA A 7 -1.17 -20.41 -15.29
CA ALA A 7 -2.37 -20.97 -14.69
C ALA A 7 -3.44 -19.87 -14.51
N ASP A 8 -4.70 -20.24 -14.39
CA ASP A 8 -5.74 -19.30 -14.05
C ASP A 8 -5.51 -18.73 -12.63
N GLY A 9 -5.80 -17.46 -12.43
CA GLY A 9 -5.50 -16.74 -11.22
C GLY A 9 -4.14 -16.06 -11.22
N ARG A 10 -3.57 -15.88 -10.03
CA ARG A 10 -2.29 -15.20 -9.84
C ARG A 10 -1.13 -16.14 -10.18
N ASN A 11 -0.19 -15.64 -10.98
CA ASN A 11 1.03 -16.32 -11.35
C ASN A 11 2.23 -15.47 -10.92
N GLU A 12 3.14 -16.05 -10.15
CA GLU A 12 4.43 -15.46 -9.86
C GLU A 12 5.50 -16.13 -10.71
N VAL A 13 6.17 -15.38 -11.56
CA VAL A 13 7.26 -15.86 -12.39
C VAL A 13 8.58 -15.30 -11.85
N LYS A 14 9.40 -16.18 -11.27
CA LYS A 14 10.72 -15.83 -10.76
C LYS A 14 11.76 -16.02 -11.86
N VAL A 15 12.37 -14.94 -12.31
CA VAL A 15 13.49 -14.99 -13.25
C VAL A 15 14.80 -14.90 -12.48
N VAL A 16 15.66 -15.90 -12.64
CA VAL A 16 16.96 -15.96 -12.01
C VAL A 16 18.04 -15.62 -13.04
N PHE A 17 18.81 -14.60 -12.76
CA PHE A 17 20.01 -14.26 -13.54
C PHE A 17 21.24 -14.78 -12.79
N THR A 18 22.02 -15.63 -13.44
CA THR A 18 23.31 -16.09 -12.89
C THR A 18 24.43 -15.45 -13.69
N SER A 19 25.32 -14.71 -13.02
CA SER A 19 26.50 -14.15 -13.66
C SER A 19 27.54 -15.25 -13.98
N GLU A 20 28.54 -14.95 -14.80
CA GLU A 20 29.65 -15.87 -15.08
C GLU A 20 30.43 -16.27 -13.81
N SER A 21 30.41 -15.40 -12.78
CA SER A 21 31.00 -15.67 -11.47
C SER A 21 30.11 -16.48 -10.53
N GLY A 22 28.90 -16.92 -10.98
CA GLY A 22 27.97 -17.72 -10.22
C GLY A 22 27.07 -16.91 -9.27
N VAL A 23 27.14 -15.57 -9.30
CA VAL A 23 26.25 -14.71 -8.50
C VAL A 23 24.86 -14.74 -9.11
N LYS A 24 23.85 -15.05 -8.30
CA LYS A 24 22.43 -15.09 -8.70
C LYS A 24 21.73 -13.81 -8.31
N THR A 25 21.00 -13.21 -9.26
CA THR A 25 20.08 -12.08 -9.05
C THR A 25 18.69 -12.52 -9.48
N TYR A 26 17.66 -12.10 -8.75
CA TYR A 26 16.28 -12.51 -8.98
C TYR A 26 15.43 -11.33 -9.39
N LYS A 27 14.47 -11.57 -10.30
CA LYS A 27 13.38 -10.65 -10.56
C LYS A 27 12.07 -11.46 -10.58
N ASN A 28 11.12 -11.06 -9.73
CA ASN A 28 9.79 -11.63 -9.70
C ASN A 28 8.87 -10.79 -10.58
N PHE A 29 8.01 -11.47 -11.33
CA PHE A 29 6.95 -10.88 -12.13
C PHE A 29 5.63 -11.49 -11.66
N ASN A 30 4.64 -10.65 -11.39
CA ASN A 30 3.31 -11.08 -11.00
C ASN A 30 2.35 -10.83 -12.15
N PHE A 31 1.67 -11.88 -12.58
CA PHE A 31 0.66 -11.82 -13.62
C PHE A 31 -0.65 -12.40 -13.10
N VAL A 32 -1.76 -11.83 -13.50
CA VAL A 32 -3.08 -12.41 -13.24
C VAL A 32 -3.65 -12.86 -14.58
N LYS A 33 -3.89 -14.17 -14.69
CA LYS A 33 -4.71 -14.74 -15.76
C LYS A 33 -6.08 -15.02 -15.15
N LEU A 34 -7.04 -14.17 -15.44
CA LEU A 34 -8.38 -14.28 -14.88
C LEU A 34 -9.33 -14.82 -15.94
N THR A 35 -9.97 -15.93 -15.64
CA THR A 35 -10.97 -16.57 -16.52
C THR A 35 -12.39 -16.35 -16.00
N ASP A 36 -12.54 -16.12 -14.69
CA ASP A 36 -13.82 -15.83 -14.05
C ASP A 36 -13.89 -14.34 -13.69
N TYR A 37 -14.56 -13.57 -14.54
CA TYR A 37 -14.83 -12.14 -14.36
C TYR A 37 -16.19 -11.80 -14.96
N ASP A 38 -16.79 -10.70 -14.53
CA ASP A 38 -18.08 -10.24 -15.05
C ASP A 38 -17.92 -9.30 -16.25
N ILE A 39 -16.89 -8.47 -16.24
CA ILE A 39 -16.64 -7.43 -17.24
C ILE A 39 -15.16 -7.44 -17.61
N LEU A 40 -14.87 -7.34 -18.93
CA LEU A 40 -13.51 -7.16 -19.44
C LEU A 40 -13.28 -5.71 -19.86
N VAL A 41 -12.10 -5.18 -19.55
CA VAL A 41 -11.59 -3.93 -20.10
C VAL A 41 -10.36 -4.23 -20.96
N ASP A 42 -10.41 -3.83 -22.23
CA ASP A 42 -9.29 -3.94 -23.16
C ASP A 42 -9.21 -2.65 -23.98
N ALA A 43 -8.13 -1.90 -23.83
CA ALA A 43 -7.91 -0.64 -24.55
C ALA A 43 -7.94 -0.76 -26.07
N ASN A 44 -7.75 -1.98 -26.60
CA ASN A 44 -7.80 -2.25 -28.02
C ASN A 44 -9.19 -2.72 -28.51
N ALA A 45 -10.15 -2.88 -27.60
CA ALA A 45 -11.48 -3.30 -27.99
C ALA A 45 -12.22 -2.22 -28.76
N ALA A 46 -13.02 -2.62 -29.74
CA ALA A 46 -14.00 -1.74 -30.32
C ALA A 46 -15.08 -1.40 -29.27
N ALA A 47 -15.57 -0.16 -29.27
CA ALA A 47 -16.60 0.27 -28.33
C ALA A 47 -17.78 -0.74 -28.30
N LYS A 48 -18.14 -1.24 -27.12
CA LYS A 48 -19.22 -2.21 -26.88
C LYS A 48 -19.03 -3.57 -27.59
N ALA A 49 -17.84 -4.12 -27.53
CA ALA A 49 -17.61 -5.51 -27.96
C ALA A 49 -18.09 -6.49 -26.87
N SER A 50 -18.22 -7.75 -27.26
CA SER A 50 -18.39 -8.87 -26.33
C SER A 50 -17.27 -9.88 -26.57
N ALA A 51 -16.73 -10.44 -25.49
CA ALA A 51 -15.76 -11.52 -25.55
C ALA A 51 -16.39 -12.80 -25.01
N GLN A 52 -16.02 -13.93 -25.59
CA GLN A 52 -16.36 -15.22 -25.02
C GLN A 52 -15.33 -15.54 -23.94
N ALA A 53 -15.77 -15.62 -22.70
CA ALA A 53 -14.95 -16.09 -21.59
C ALA A 53 -14.70 -17.60 -21.73
N ASP A 54 -13.68 -18.12 -21.02
CA ASP A 54 -13.34 -19.56 -21.06
C ASP A 54 -14.47 -20.46 -20.52
N ASP A 55 -15.40 -19.90 -19.73
CA ASP A 55 -16.62 -20.57 -19.29
C ASP A 55 -17.71 -20.71 -20.38
N GLY A 56 -17.44 -20.25 -21.60
CA GLY A 56 -18.37 -20.27 -22.73
C GLY A 56 -19.42 -19.19 -22.71
N GLN A 57 -19.43 -18.31 -21.69
CA GLN A 57 -20.38 -17.19 -21.61
C GLN A 57 -19.83 -15.95 -22.34
N THR A 58 -20.75 -15.16 -22.87
CA THR A 58 -20.41 -13.88 -23.48
C THR A 58 -20.38 -12.80 -22.41
N LYS A 59 -19.20 -12.22 -22.17
CA LYS A 59 -19.01 -11.14 -21.21
C LYS A 59 -18.94 -9.79 -21.92
N PRO A 60 -19.44 -8.69 -21.33
CA PRO A 60 -19.29 -7.35 -21.88
C PRO A 60 -17.81 -6.93 -21.88
N VAL A 61 -17.40 -6.26 -22.96
CA VAL A 61 -16.05 -5.71 -23.11
C VAL A 61 -16.15 -4.21 -23.35
N TYR A 62 -15.38 -3.44 -22.60
CA TYR A 62 -15.26 -2.00 -22.73
C TYR A 62 -13.84 -1.60 -23.11
N ALA A 63 -13.69 -0.47 -23.80
CA ALA A 63 -12.38 0.07 -24.11
C ALA A 63 -11.78 0.88 -22.93
N THR A 64 -12.61 1.34 -22.00
CA THR A 64 -12.23 2.18 -20.86
C THR A 64 -12.70 1.59 -19.54
N ILE A 65 -11.94 1.89 -18.47
CA ILE A 65 -12.32 1.51 -17.11
C ILE A 65 -13.57 2.29 -16.68
N ALA A 66 -13.67 3.56 -17.08
CA ALA A 66 -14.82 4.41 -16.77
C ALA A 66 -16.15 3.84 -17.30
N GLU A 67 -16.16 3.35 -18.55
CA GLU A 67 -17.36 2.71 -19.14
C GLU A 67 -17.72 1.42 -18.41
N ALA A 68 -16.74 0.60 -18.07
CA ALA A 68 -16.94 -0.64 -17.32
C ALA A 68 -17.55 -0.36 -15.94
N VAL A 69 -16.99 0.59 -15.19
CA VAL A 69 -17.53 1.00 -13.87
C VAL A 69 -18.94 1.57 -14.01
N ALA A 70 -19.19 2.42 -15.00
CA ALA A 70 -20.50 3.03 -15.22
C ALA A 70 -21.58 2.02 -15.67
N SER A 71 -21.20 0.84 -16.18
CA SER A 71 -22.12 -0.21 -16.56
C SER A 71 -22.69 -0.99 -15.37
N VAL A 72 -22.06 -0.91 -14.20
CA VAL A 72 -22.52 -1.57 -12.97
C VAL A 72 -23.70 -0.78 -12.41
N PRO A 73 -24.86 -1.42 -12.12
CA PRO A 73 -26.02 -0.71 -11.57
C PRO A 73 -25.72 0.01 -10.26
N ALA A 74 -26.24 1.22 -10.10
CA ALA A 74 -25.99 2.05 -8.91
C ALA A 74 -26.48 1.43 -7.58
N ASP A 75 -27.47 0.55 -7.65
CA ASP A 75 -28.02 -0.20 -6.51
C ASP A 75 -27.39 -1.58 -6.32
N ASN A 76 -26.22 -1.81 -6.91
CA ASN A 76 -25.47 -3.08 -6.85
C ASN A 76 -25.23 -3.52 -5.40
N LYS A 77 -25.39 -4.83 -5.14
CA LYS A 77 -25.25 -5.46 -3.81
C LYS A 77 -24.37 -6.69 -3.80
N GLU A 78 -23.91 -7.10 -4.96
CA GLU A 78 -23.07 -8.28 -5.14
C GLU A 78 -21.74 -7.86 -5.79
N ASN A 79 -20.68 -8.60 -5.49
CA ASN A 79 -19.38 -8.25 -6.04
C ASN A 79 -19.34 -8.43 -7.56
N VAL A 80 -19.00 -7.37 -8.28
CA VAL A 80 -18.80 -7.38 -9.73
C VAL A 80 -17.30 -7.28 -10.00
N VAL A 81 -16.75 -8.26 -10.70
CA VAL A 81 -15.35 -8.35 -11.05
C VAL A 81 -15.10 -7.75 -12.43
N ILE A 82 -14.33 -6.67 -12.46
CA ILE A 82 -13.87 -6.00 -13.68
C ILE A 82 -12.41 -6.36 -13.90
N PHE A 83 -12.12 -7.17 -14.93
CA PHE A 83 -10.75 -7.51 -15.31
C PHE A 83 -10.22 -6.53 -16.34
N VAL A 84 -9.07 -5.92 -16.05
CA VAL A 84 -8.45 -4.88 -16.87
C VAL A 84 -7.16 -5.39 -17.49
N LYS A 85 -7.13 -5.50 -18.82
CA LYS A 85 -5.95 -5.90 -19.57
C LYS A 85 -4.82 -4.88 -19.48
N ASN A 86 -3.59 -5.33 -19.75
CA ASN A 86 -2.45 -4.44 -19.86
C ASN A 86 -2.71 -3.31 -20.85
N GLY A 87 -2.44 -2.10 -20.43
CA GLY A 87 -2.66 -0.88 -21.20
C GLY A 87 -2.45 0.37 -20.37
N ASN A 88 -2.32 1.50 -21.06
CA ASN A 88 -2.33 2.82 -20.42
C ASN A 88 -3.70 3.46 -20.63
N TYR A 89 -4.44 3.61 -19.54
CA TYR A 89 -5.79 4.16 -19.48
C TYR A 89 -5.70 5.61 -18.99
N HIS A 90 -5.67 6.55 -19.95
CA HIS A 90 -5.63 7.98 -19.64
C HIS A 90 -7.02 8.48 -19.30
N GLU A 91 -7.44 8.25 -18.06
CA GLU A 91 -8.81 8.48 -17.61
C GLU A 91 -8.83 9.14 -16.22
N LYS A 92 -9.85 9.96 -15.99
CA LYS A 92 -10.18 10.51 -14.68
C LYS A 92 -11.51 9.92 -14.23
N ILE A 93 -11.48 9.01 -13.24
CA ILE A 93 -12.60 8.14 -12.92
C ILE A 93 -13.14 8.44 -11.52
N THR A 94 -14.47 8.40 -11.39
CA THR A 94 -15.14 8.44 -10.08
C THR A 94 -16.02 7.19 -9.93
N VAL A 95 -15.72 6.37 -8.91
CA VAL A 95 -16.50 5.21 -8.52
C VAL A 95 -17.47 5.61 -7.42
N THR A 96 -18.77 5.45 -7.67
CA THR A 96 -19.86 5.73 -6.72
C THR A 96 -20.64 4.48 -6.34
N THR A 97 -20.47 3.40 -7.09
CA THR A 97 -21.19 2.13 -6.95
C THR A 97 -20.41 1.19 -6.02
N PRO A 98 -21.08 0.56 -5.03
CA PRO A 98 -20.44 -0.39 -4.11
C PRO A 98 -20.22 -1.78 -4.74
N TYR A 99 -19.42 -2.61 -4.06
CA TYR A 99 -19.16 -4.01 -4.41
C TYR A 99 -18.58 -4.17 -5.83
N ILE A 100 -17.57 -3.40 -6.16
CA ILE A 100 -16.79 -3.55 -7.39
C ILE A 100 -15.38 -4.00 -7.04
N THR A 101 -14.89 -5.03 -7.71
CA THR A 101 -13.49 -5.46 -7.67
C THR A 101 -12.84 -5.19 -9.03
N ILE A 102 -11.83 -4.34 -9.08
CA ILE A 102 -11.06 -4.04 -10.30
C ILE A 102 -9.72 -4.77 -10.20
N ILE A 103 -9.43 -5.63 -11.16
CA ILE A 103 -8.22 -6.45 -11.19
C ILE A 103 -7.45 -6.18 -12.48
N GLY A 104 -6.22 -5.66 -12.36
CA GLY A 104 -5.30 -5.52 -13.49
C GLY A 104 -4.57 -6.82 -13.84
N GLU A 105 -4.24 -7.00 -15.09
CA GLU A 105 -3.48 -8.15 -15.58
C GLU A 105 -2.03 -8.16 -15.05
N ASP A 106 -1.39 -6.98 -14.93
CA ASP A 106 -0.04 -6.80 -14.41
C ASP A 106 0.06 -5.41 -13.76
N SER A 107 0.49 -5.34 -12.51
CA SER A 107 0.51 -4.09 -11.74
C SER A 107 1.43 -3.00 -12.32
N GLU A 108 2.43 -3.36 -13.12
CA GLU A 108 3.34 -2.40 -13.77
C GLU A 108 2.87 -1.99 -15.17
N LYS A 109 1.97 -2.77 -15.79
CA LYS A 109 1.55 -2.59 -17.19
C LYS A 109 0.06 -2.26 -17.35
N THR A 110 -0.75 -2.50 -16.34
CA THR A 110 -2.13 -2.01 -16.28
C THR A 110 -2.11 -0.69 -15.52
N VAL A 111 -2.17 0.42 -16.24
CA VAL A 111 -1.95 1.76 -15.69
C VAL A 111 -3.17 2.64 -15.92
N LEU A 112 -3.84 3.03 -14.86
CA LEU A 112 -4.82 4.13 -14.86
C LEU A 112 -4.09 5.41 -14.47
N GLU A 113 -4.08 6.42 -15.34
CA GLU A 113 -3.37 7.65 -15.06
C GLU A 113 -4.11 8.88 -15.55
N TYR A 114 -3.86 10.01 -14.90
CA TYR A 114 -4.24 11.34 -15.36
C TYR A 114 -3.17 12.35 -14.96
N ASN A 115 -3.17 13.57 -15.54
CA ASN A 115 -2.03 14.48 -15.43
C ASN A 115 -2.41 15.92 -15.02
N VAL A 116 -3.25 16.08 -14.01
CA VAL A 116 -3.66 17.40 -13.52
C VAL A 116 -3.29 17.62 -12.05
N ALA A 117 -2.92 18.84 -11.71
CA ALA A 117 -2.69 19.27 -10.34
C ALA A 117 -3.85 20.16 -9.83
N ALA A 118 -3.84 20.46 -8.54
CA ALA A 118 -4.83 21.30 -7.90
C ALA A 118 -4.97 22.68 -8.56
N GLY A 119 -3.85 23.27 -8.98
CA GLY A 119 -3.81 24.56 -9.67
C GLY A 119 -4.13 24.52 -11.15
N THR A 120 -4.25 23.34 -11.76
CA THR A 120 -4.64 23.19 -13.18
C THR A 120 -6.08 23.67 -13.37
N VAL A 121 -6.32 24.47 -14.42
CA VAL A 121 -7.67 24.93 -14.75
C VAL A 121 -8.43 23.81 -15.44
N ASN A 122 -9.59 23.47 -14.91
CA ASN A 122 -10.52 22.54 -15.52
C ASN A 122 -11.21 23.23 -16.71
N PRO A 123 -11.06 22.73 -17.94
CA PRO A 123 -11.61 23.36 -19.13
C PRO A 123 -13.16 23.43 -19.15
N ASP A 124 -13.83 22.50 -18.47
CA ASP A 124 -15.29 22.41 -18.45
C ASP A 124 -15.92 23.47 -17.52
N THR A 125 -15.20 23.84 -16.46
CA THR A 125 -15.73 24.75 -15.42
C THR A 125 -15.06 26.13 -15.39
N GLY A 126 -13.88 26.26 -16.00
CA GLY A 126 -13.02 27.45 -15.92
C GLY A 126 -12.42 27.71 -14.54
N LYS A 127 -12.57 26.79 -13.58
CA LYS A 127 -12.00 26.87 -12.22
C LYS A 127 -10.85 25.88 -12.06
N THR A 128 -9.99 26.09 -11.10
CA THR A 128 -8.94 25.11 -10.77
C THR A 128 -9.56 23.82 -10.23
N TYR A 129 -8.90 22.69 -10.47
CA TYR A 129 -9.36 21.37 -9.96
C TYR A 129 -9.41 21.32 -8.43
N GLY A 130 -8.51 22.00 -7.73
CA GLY A 130 -8.28 21.80 -6.30
C GLY A 130 -7.66 20.44 -6.00
N THR A 131 -7.16 20.25 -4.78
CA THR A 131 -6.42 19.03 -4.42
C THR A 131 -7.23 17.74 -4.67
N SER A 132 -8.38 17.59 -4.04
CA SER A 132 -9.23 16.41 -4.24
C SER A 132 -9.73 16.25 -5.69
N GLY A 133 -9.99 17.36 -6.35
CA GLY A 133 -10.41 17.36 -7.76
C GLY A 133 -9.33 16.95 -8.74
N SER A 134 -8.05 16.93 -8.35
CA SER A 134 -6.96 16.47 -9.20
C SER A 134 -6.83 14.93 -9.28
N ALA A 135 -7.53 14.18 -8.44
CA ALA A 135 -7.41 12.73 -8.37
C ALA A 135 -7.68 12.04 -9.72
N SER A 136 -6.79 11.14 -10.12
CA SER A 136 -7.01 10.28 -11.30
C SER A 136 -8.13 9.28 -11.05
N LEU A 137 -8.14 8.66 -9.86
CA LEU A 137 -9.22 7.79 -9.39
C LEU A 137 -9.81 8.34 -8.09
N THR A 138 -11.13 8.49 -8.07
CA THR A 138 -11.89 8.81 -6.85
C THR A 138 -12.82 7.65 -6.51
N ILE A 139 -12.78 7.18 -5.26
CA ILE A 139 -13.74 6.22 -4.70
C ILE A 139 -14.58 6.98 -3.67
N GLU A 140 -15.80 7.33 -4.04
CA GLU A 140 -16.70 8.15 -3.22
C GLU A 140 -17.29 7.37 -2.05
N ASN A 141 -17.80 8.10 -1.06
CA ASN A 141 -18.32 7.55 0.20
C ASN A 141 -19.49 6.57 0.05
N THR A 142 -20.14 6.52 -1.10
CA THR A 142 -21.19 5.55 -1.43
C THR A 142 -20.65 4.22 -1.93
N ALA A 143 -19.41 4.18 -2.40
CA ALA A 143 -18.78 3.02 -3.02
C ALA A 143 -18.12 2.08 -1.98
N ASN A 144 -18.88 1.65 -0.98
CA ASN A 144 -18.39 0.73 0.04
C ASN A 144 -18.07 -0.65 -0.55
N ASN A 145 -17.12 -1.36 0.06
CA ASN A 145 -16.70 -2.70 -0.37
C ASN A 145 -16.13 -2.71 -1.81
N VAL A 146 -15.48 -1.64 -2.23
CA VAL A 146 -14.70 -1.63 -3.47
C VAL A 146 -13.29 -2.16 -3.19
N SER A 147 -12.77 -2.95 -4.12
CA SER A 147 -11.38 -3.40 -4.07
C SER A 147 -10.65 -3.20 -5.39
N LEU A 148 -9.36 -2.91 -5.29
CA LEU A 148 -8.43 -2.85 -6.41
C LEU A 148 -7.31 -3.85 -6.20
N GLU A 149 -6.92 -4.53 -7.27
CA GLU A 149 -5.80 -5.45 -7.24
C GLU A 149 -4.95 -5.34 -8.51
N ASN A 150 -3.64 -5.46 -8.33
CA ASN A 150 -2.68 -5.66 -9.41
C ASN A 150 -2.73 -4.58 -10.51
N ILE A 151 -2.89 -3.32 -10.12
CA ILE A 151 -3.01 -2.16 -11.02
C ILE A 151 -2.15 -0.99 -10.51
N THR A 152 -1.63 -0.18 -11.43
CA THR A 152 -1.06 1.14 -11.12
C THR A 152 -2.14 2.21 -11.25
N VAL A 153 -2.27 3.08 -10.23
CA VAL A 153 -2.99 4.34 -10.32
C VAL A 153 -1.99 5.48 -10.15
N ALA A 154 -1.87 6.32 -11.17
CA ALA A 154 -0.87 7.36 -11.23
C ALA A 154 -1.49 8.76 -11.40
N ASN A 155 -0.86 9.77 -10.82
CA ASN A 155 -0.99 11.13 -11.33
C ASN A 155 0.34 11.54 -11.97
N THR A 156 0.31 11.72 -13.28
CA THR A 156 1.51 11.95 -14.11
C THR A 156 1.79 13.44 -14.34
N PHE A 157 1.22 14.32 -13.51
CA PHE A 157 1.54 15.74 -13.53
C PHE A 157 3.05 15.95 -13.35
N ASP A 158 3.65 16.77 -14.21
CA ASP A 158 5.11 17.00 -14.23
C ASP A 158 5.55 17.94 -13.11
N TYR A 159 5.41 17.45 -11.86
CA TYR A 159 5.71 18.20 -10.65
C TYR A 159 7.09 18.87 -10.63
N PRO A 160 8.20 18.23 -11.08
CA PRO A 160 9.53 18.85 -11.06
C PRO A 160 9.67 20.04 -11.99
N ASN A 161 9.06 20.01 -13.17
CA ASN A 161 9.30 20.98 -14.23
C ASN A 161 8.22 22.06 -14.33
N GLU A 162 6.99 21.77 -13.87
CA GLU A 162 5.91 22.75 -13.90
C GLU A 162 6.11 23.86 -12.87
N THR A 163 5.64 25.07 -13.20
CA THR A 163 5.79 26.27 -12.35
C THR A 163 4.49 26.82 -11.82
N ILE A 164 3.36 26.13 -12.03
CA ILE A 164 2.05 26.57 -11.54
C ILE A 164 2.00 26.57 -10.01
N GLU A 165 1.18 27.45 -9.44
CA GLU A 165 0.81 27.35 -8.04
C GLU A 165 -0.17 26.18 -7.82
N GLY A 166 -0.11 25.53 -6.65
CA GLY A 166 -0.99 24.40 -6.34
C GLY A 166 -0.60 23.12 -7.06
N LYS A 167 0.64 22.67 -6.87
CA LYS A 167 1.20 21.44 -7.48
C LYS A 167 0.70 20.13 -6.86
N MET A 168 -0.19 20.16 -5.86
CA MET A 168 -0.79 18.97 -5.29
C MET A 168 -1.48 18.16 -6.41
N ALA A 169 -1.14 16.88 -6.55
CA ALA A 169 -1.56 16.05 -7.68
C ALA A 169 -1.89 14.63 -7.21
N VAL A 170 -3.16 14.41 -6.87
CA VAL A 170 -3.64 13.16 -6.27
C VAL A 170 -3.73 12.07 -7.33
N ALA A 171 -3.09 10.93 -7.09
CA ALA A 171 -3.31 9.74 -7.90
C ALA A 171 -4.64 9.07 -7.51
N MET A 172 -4.85 8.84 -6.21
CA MET A 172 -6.06 8.17 -5.73
C MET A 172 -6.65 8.89 -4.51
N LEU A 173 -7.95 9.17 -4.58
CA LEU A 173 -8.77 9.66 -3.48
C LEU A 173 -9.77 8.59 -3.06
N THR A 174 -9.82 8.26 -1.77
CA THR A 174 -10.70 7.22 -1.22
C THR A 174 -11.47 7.74 -0.03
N ARG A 175 -12.81 7.58 -0.04
CA ARG A 175 -13.70 8.06 1.02
C ARG A 175 -14.62 6.97 1.60
N ALA A 176 -14.77 5.83 0.91
CA ALA A 176 -15.70 4.78 1.30
C ALA A 176 -15.18 3.87 2.41
N ASP A 177 -16.09 3.09 2.99
CA ASP A 177 -15.77 2.11 4.03
C ASP A 177 -15.48 0.72 3.44
N LYS A 178 -14.61 -0.03 4.11
CA LYS A 178 -14.21 -1.40 3.77
C LYS A 178 -13.56 -1.51 2.38
N LEU A 179 -12.64 -0.61 2.08
CA LEU A 179 -11.88 -0.67 0.85
C LEU A 179 -10.66 -1.59 1.02
N ILE A 180 -10.37 -2.39 -0.01
CA ILE A 180 -9.20 -3.28 -0.05
C ILE A 180 -8.35 -2.94 -1.28
N PHE A 181 -7.05 -2.77 -1.05
CA PHE A 181 -6.05 -2.54 -2.08
C PHE A 181 -4.95 -3.58 -1.93
N ASN A 182 -4.78 -4.46 -2.92
CA ASN A 182 -3.73 -5.48 -2.88
C ASN A 182 -2.85 -5.39 -4.12
N ASN A 183 -1.53 -5.32 -3.92
CA ASN A 183 -0.56 -5.16 -5.00
C ASN A 183 -0.87 -3.97 -5.93
N VAL A 184 -1.40 -2.89 -5.35
CA VAL A 184 -1.68 -1.63 -6.07
C VAL A 184 -0.46 -0.73 -5.99
N ARG A 185 -0.10 -0.14 -7.13
CA ARG A 185 0.96 0.87 -7.20
C ARG A 185 0.33 2.24 -7.31
N LEU A 186 0.64 3.12 -6.35
CA LEU A 186 0.24 4.52 -6.37
C LEU A 186 1.46 5.37 -6.65
N THR A 187 1.48 6.07 -7.78
CA THR A 187 2.63 6.87 -8.17
C THR A 187 2.26 8.33 -8.42
N GLY A 188 3.07 9.21 -7.88
CA GLY A 188 2.89 10.65 -7.95
C GLY A 188 4.03 11.39 -7.25
N TRP A 189 3.77 12.63 -6.88
CA TRP A 189 4.70 13.48 -6.15
C TRP A 189 4.06 14.00 -4.86
N GLN A 190 3.64 15.27 -4.84
CA GLN A 190 2.94 15.84 -3.69
C GLN A 190 1.48 15.35 -3.66
N ASP A 191 1.04 14.88 -2.49
CA ASP A 191 -0.35 14.50 -2.23
C ASP A 191 -0.82 13.25 -3.03
N THR A 192 0.02 12.23 -3.22
CA THR A 192 -0.28 11.06 -4.07
C THR A 192 -1.53 10.29 -3.67
N LEU A 193 -1.69 9.97 -2.37
CA LEU A 193 -2.83 9.24 -1.83
C LEU A 193 -3.61 10.09 -0.83
N GLN A 194 -4.84 10.46 -1.17
CA GLN A 194 -5.80 11.02 -0.23
C GLN A 194 -6.68 9.91 0.35
N ALA A 195 -6.24 9.29 1.46
CA ALA A 195 -7.02 8.32 2.22
C ALA A 195 -7.89 9.06 3.25
N ASP A 196 -9.16 9.27 2.92
CA ASP A 196 -10.04 10.23 3.60
C ASP A 196 -11.37 9.60 4.06
N GLY A 197 -12.32 10.45 4.51
CA GLY A 197 -13.67 10.05 4.91
C GLY A 197 -13.80 9.41 6.29
N GLY A 198 -12.72 9.28 7.04
CA GLY A 198 -12.73 8.65 8.37
C GLY A 198 -13.11 7.16 8.37
N ASN A 199 -13.16 6.52 7.21
CA ASN A 199 -13.61 5.14 6.99
C ASN A 199 -12.46 4.15 6.92
N ARG A 200 -12.77 2.83 6.96
CA ARG A 200 -11.78 1.75 7.06
C ARG A 200 -11.24 1.36 5.69
N GLN A 201 -9.91 1.34 5.58
CA GLN A 201 -9.21 1.06 4.31
C GLN A 201 -8.00 0.17 4.58
N TYR A 202 -7.85 -0.90 3.81
CA TYR A 202 -6.79 -1.88 3.95
C TYR A 202 -5.92 -1.91 2.70
N PHE A 203 -4.67 -1.53 2.85
CA PHE A 203 -3.63 -1.58 1.82
C PHE A 203 -2.68 -2.72 2.15
N ARG A 204 -2.53 -3.66 1.22
CA ARG A 204 -1.70 -4.84 1.38
C ARG A 204 -0.73 -4.99 0.21
N ASN A 205 0.55 -5.24 0.46
CA ASN A 205 1.57 -5.37 -0.58
C ASN A 205 1.60 -4.21 -1.58
N CYS A 206 1.21 -3.01 -1.20
CA CYS A 206 1.13 -1.86 -2.09
C CYS A 206 2.47 -1.14 -2.19
N TYR A 207 2.70 -0.52 -3.35
CA TYR A 207 3.79 0.42 -3.58
C TYR A 207 3.22 1.84 -3.64
N ILE A 208 3.64 2.74 -2.75
CA ILE A 208 3.13 4.11 -2.66
C ILE A 208 4.28 5.10 -2.70
N GLU A 209 4.35 5.89 -3.77
CA GLU A 209 5.47 6.79 -4.06
C GLU A 209 5.04 8.26 -4.01
N GLY A 210 5.91 9.12 -3.46
CA GLY A 210 5.73 10.56 -3.45
C GLY A 210 6.83 11.30 -2.69
N ASN A 211 6.64 12.62 -2.46
CA ASN A 211 7.59 13.45 -1.72
C ASN A 211 6.98 14.27 -0.59
N VAL A 212 5.96 15.06 -0.84
CA VAL A 212 5.33 15.93 0.17
C VAL A 212 3.94 15.42 0.48
N ASP A 213 3.69 15.07 1.75
CA ASP A 213 2.38 14.66 2.25
C ASP A 213 1.73 13.56 1.40
N TRP A 214 2.53 12.64 0.88
CA TRP A 214 2.04 11.74 -0.17
C TRP A 214 1.07 10.67 0.30
N ILE A 215 0.82 10.58 1.63
CA ILE A 215 -0.29 9.85 2.23
C ILE A 215 -0.98 10.79 3.20
N PHE A 216 -2.16 11.30 2.86
CA PHE A 216 -2.85 12.28 3.68
C PHE A 216 -4.36 12.03 3.76
N GLY A 217 -5.05 12.72 4.69
CA GLY A 217 -6.48 12.58 4.92
C GLY A 217 -6.83 12.00 6.29
N SER A 218 -8.07 11.56 6.45
CA SER A 218 -8.67 11.21 7.74
C SER A 218 -9.04 9.74 7.93
N ALA A 219 -8.75 8.86 6.96
CA ALA A 219 -9.14 7.46 7.01
C ALA A 219 -8.56 6.72 8.22
N GLN A 220 -9.26 5.70 8.68
CA GLN A 220 -8.69 4.62 9.48
C GLN A 220 -8.08 3.59 8.53
N ALA A 221 -6.80 3.72 8.23
CA ALA A 221 -6.15 2.92 7.20
C ALA A 221 -5.01 2.07 7.76
N VAL A 222 -4.95 0.81 7.34
CA VAL A 222 -3.83 -0.09 7.61
C VAL A 222 -3.03 -0.30 6.33
N PHE A 223 -1.73 -0.07 6.42
CA PHE A 223 -0.75 -0.33 5.37
C PHE A 223 0.10 -1.52 5.81
N ASP A 224 -0.19 -2.71 5.29
CA ASP A 224 0.42 -3.96 5.68
C ASP A 224 1.37 -4.46 4.59
N ASP A 225 2.65 -4.66 4.95
CA ASP A 225 3.69 -5.13 4.04
C ASP A 225 3.82 -4.25 2.76
N CYS A 226 3.71 -2.93 2.93
CA CYS A 226 3.76 -1.96 1.85
C CYS A 226 5.16 -1.35 1.69
N ASP A 227 5.50 -0.97 0.45
CA ASP A 227 6.65 -0.15 0.12
C ASP A 227 6.23 1.32 0.04
N ILE A 228 6.68 2.12 0.98
CA ILE A 228 6.41 3.56 1.08
C ILE A 228 7.65 4.29 0.60
N VAL A 229 7.60 4.82 -0.63
CA VAL A 229 8.79 5.20 -1.37
C VAL A 229 8.91 6.71 -1.54
N ALA A 230 9.96 7.29 -0.99
CA ALA A 230 10.28 8.70 -1.18
C ALA A 230 10.98 8.91 -2.53
N ASN A 231 10.46 9.81 -3.37
CA ASN A 231 11.10 10.24 -4.61
C ASN A 231 11.70 11.66 -4.53
N GLY A 232 11.65 12.28 -3.35
CA GLY A 232 12.21 13.59 -3.02
C GLY A 232 12.15 13.88 -1.53
N ASP A 233 12.64 15.05 -1.14
CA ASP A 233 12.55 15.56 0.23
C ASP A 233 11.08 15.85 0.60
N GLY A 234 10.68 15.63 1.86
CA GLY A 234 9.34 15.99 2.29
C GLY A 234 8.82 15.25 3.53
N TYR A 235 7.58 14.77 3.45
CA TYR A 235 6.84 14.22 4.58
C TYR A 235 6.02 13.02 4.12
N VAL A 236 6.20 11.85 4.75
CA VAL A 236 5.46 10.63 4.40
C VAL A 236 3.96 10.85 4.58
N THR A 237 3.56 11.37 5.73
CA THR A 237 2.14 11.51 6.06
C THR A 237 1.75 12.93 6.46
N ALA A 238 0.51 13.31 6.11
CA ALA A 238 -0.20 14.48 6.63
C ALA A 238 -1.61 14.05 7.09
N ALA A 239 -1.69 13.38 8.25
CA ALA A 239 -2.95 12.87 8.76
C ALA A 239 -3.85 13.99 9.31
N SER A 240 -5.16 13.82 9.14
CA SER A 240 -6.21 14.67 9.69
C SER A 240 -7.25 13.88 10.49
N THR A 241 -6.80 12.87 11.20
CA THR A 241 -7.64 11.95 11.97
C THR A 241 -8.62 12.71 12.86
N GLU A 242 -9.88 12.32 12.85
CA GLU A 242 -10.92 12.90 13.67
C GLU A 242 -10.72 12.54 15.15
N SER A 243 -11.12 13.44 16.06
CA SER A 243 -10.96 13.24 17.51
C SER A 243 -11.77 12.06 18.08
N THR A 244 -12.74 11.59 17.33
CA THR A 244 -13.59 10.44 17.68
C THR A 244 -12.96 9.09 17.31
N ARG A 245 -11.82 9.08 16.60
CA ARG A 245 -11.13 7.86 16.16
C ARG A 245 -10.01 7.49 17.13
N LEU A 246 -9.88 6.20 17.43
CA LEU A 246 -8.79 5.66 18.26
C LEU A 246 -7.51 5.44 17.45
N THR A 247 -7.63 5.22 16.15
CA THR A 247 -6.52 5.04 15.22
C THR A 247 -6.76 5.83 13.93
N GLY A 248 -5.67 6.27 13.30
CA GLY A 248 -5.66 6.85 11.96
C GLY A 248 -4.92 5.92 10.99
N TYR A 249 -3.72 6.31 10.58
CA TYR A 249 -2.86 5.49 9.73
C TYR A 249 -1.99 4.57 10.57
N VAL A 250 -2.03 3.28 10.27
CA VAL A 250 -1.18 2.26 10.92
C VAL A 250 -0.40 1.52 9.85
N PHE A 251 0.91 1.68 9.85
CA PHE A 251 1.83 0.95 9.00
C PHE A 251 2.32 -0.28 9.77
N ILE A 252 2.16 -1.47 9.18
CA ILE A 252 2.54 -2.74 9.79
C ILE A 252 3.51 -3.45 8.84
N ASN A 253 4.67 -3.89 9.33
CA ASN A 253 5.68 -4.61 8.54
C ASN A 253 6.08 -3.92 7.23
N SER A 254 5.83 -2.64 7.10
CA SER A 254 6.05 -1.87 5.88
C SER A 254 7.48 -1.33 5.81
N ARG A 255 7.92 -0.97 4.61
CA ARG A 255 9.27 -0.47 4.38
C ARG A 255 9.21 0.97 3.88
N LEU A 256 9.90 1.87 4.58
CA LEU A 256 10.08 3.26 4.15
C LEU A 256 11.40 3.34 3.38
N LEU A 257 11.32 3.49 2.07
CA LEU A 257 12.44 3.37 1.14
C LEU A 257 12.68 4.69 0.41
N LYS A 258 13.89 4.91 -0.05
CA LYS A 258 14.19 5.94 -1.05
C LYS A 258 14.16 5.34 -2.46
N LYS A 259 13.61 6.08 -3.42
CA LYS A 259 13.49 5.61 -4.80
C LYS A 259 14.85 5.34 -5.44
N ASN A 260 15.81 6.22 -5.14
CA ASN A 260 17.18 6.11 -5.63
C ASN A 260 18.11 7.02 -4.79
N SER A 261 19.38 7.09 -5.17
CA SER A 261 20.40 7.87 -4.48
C SER A 261 20.25 9.40 -4.54
N SER A 262 19.31 9.93 -5.33
CA SER A 262 19.03 11.37 -5.34
C SER A 262 18.25 11.84 -4.10
N VAL A 263 17.59 10.92 -3.42
CA VAL A 263 16.95 11.19 -2.12
C VAL A 263 18.02 11.11 -1.03
N ALA A 264 18.40 12.25 -0.48
CA ALA A 264 19.48 12.34 0.49
C ALA A 264 19.07 11.80 1.87
N ASP A 265 20.06 11.41 2.65
CA ASP A 265 19.87 10.92 4.00
C ASP A 265 19.32 12.02 4.93
N ASN A 266 18.48 11.66 5.90
CA ASN A 266 17.92 12.54 6.93
C ASN A 266 17.13 13.74 6.36
N ARG A 267 16.35 13.54 5.29
CA ARG A 267 15.60 14.61 4.59
C ARG A 267 14.09 14.46 4.65
N VAL A 268 13.56 13.26 4.90
CA VAL A 268 12.13 12.96 4.88
C VAL A 268 11.61 12.75 6.29
N ALA A 269 10.60 13.50 6.70
CA ALA A 269 9.93 13.27 7.98
C ALA A 269 8.89 12.14 7.85
N LEU A 270 8.69 11.38 8.93
CA LEU A 270 7.64 10.35 9.04
C LEU A 270 6.23 10.94 8.89
N GLY A 271 6.08 12.20 9.28
CA GLY A 271 4.83 12.90 9.11
C GLY A 271 4.77 14.26 9.78
N ARG A 272 3.67 14.95 9.46
CA ARG A 272 3.26 16.22 10.09
C ARG A 272 1.74 16.23 10.29
N PRO A 273 1.21 16.90 11.34
CA PRO A 273 -0.22 16.85 11.63
C PRO A 273 -0.99 17.89 10.78
N TRP A 274 -1.77 17.43 9.80
CA TRP A 274 -2.66 18.34 9.07
C TRP A 274 -3.79 18.87 9.95
N ARG A 275 -4.21 18.09 10.97
CA ARG A 275 -5.11 18.53 12.05
C ARG A 275 -4.54 18.09 13.39
N SER A 276 -4.97 18.76 14.47
CA SER A 276 -4.42 18.57 15.81
C SER A 276 -4.54 17.14 16.37
N ASN A 277 -5.55 16.38 15.93
CA ASN A 277 -5.76 14.97 16.36
C ASN A 277 -5.09 13.95 15.44
N ALA A 278 -4.23 14.38 14.52
CA ALA A 278 -3.53 13.48 13.61
C ALA A 278 -2.98 12.25 14.34
N CYS A 279 -3.26 11.05 13.82
CA CYS A 279 -2.84 9.79 14.42
C CYS A 279 -2.14 8.93 13.37
N VAL A 280 -0.86 8.63 13.59
CA VAL A 280 -0.04 7.78 12.73
C VAL A 280 0.82 6.87 13.60
N THR A 281 0.84 5.58 13.28
CA THR A 281 1.68 4.61 14.00
C THR A 281 2.43 3.71 13.03
N TYR A 282 3.73 3.53 13.28
CA TYR A 282 4.59 2.60 12.54
C TYR A 282 4.92 1.40 13.44
N VAL A 283 4.52 0.21 13.01
CA VAL A 283 4.68 -1.06 13.75
C VAL A 283 5.60 -1.97 12.94
N ASN A 284 6.75 -2.34 13.52
CA ASN A 284 7.73 -3.23 12.88
C ASN A 284 8.15 -2.79 11.46
N CYS A 285 8.30 -1.48 11.23
CA CYS A 285 8.63 -0.94 9.92
C CYS A 285 10.15 -0.78 9.74
N PHE A 286 10.62 -1.13 8.54
CA PHE A 286 11.97 -0.76 8.11
C PHE A 286 12.01 0.71 7.69
N MET A 287 13.01 1.45 8.15
CA MET A 287 13.22 2.87 7.83
C MET A 287 14.62 3.06 7.25
N ASP A 288 14.69 3.38 5.95
CA ASP A 288 15.96 3.65 5.28
C ASP A 288 16.51 5.04 5.69
N SER A 289 17.78 5.28 5.41
CA SER A 289 18.59 6.42 5.89
C SER A 289 18.04 7.82 5.56
N HIS A 290 17.10 7.93 4.60
CA HIS A 290 16.46 9.21 4.25
C HIS A 290 15.53 9.74 5.35
N ILE A 291 15.06 8.88 6.26
CA ILE A 291 14.17 9.28 7.35
C ILE A 291 14.91 10.15 8.37
N LYS A 292 14.32 11.30 8.71
CA LYS A 292 14.87 12.25 9.69
C LYS A 292 14.97 11.63 11.08
N THR A 293 16.10 11.84 11.73
CA THR A 293 16.31 11.44 13.12
C THR A 293 15.23 12.02 14.06
N ALA A 294 14.78 13.26 13.83
CA ALA A 294 13.67 13.88 14.57
C ALA A 294 12.32 13.18 14.33
N GLY A 295 12.17 12.48 13.23
CA GLY A 295 10.95 11.74 12.85
C GLY A 295 9.85 12.64 12.33
N TYR A 296 9.36 13.58 13.12
CA TYR A 296 8.15 14.37 12.85
C TYR A 296 8.45 15.87 12.82
N THR A 297 7.50 16.66 12.30
CA THR A 297 7.58 18.13 12.27
C THR A 297 6.18 18.74 12.40
N ASP A 298 6.11 20.01 12.78
CA ASP A 298 4.86 20.76 12.86
C ASP A 298 4.28 21.07 11.46
N MET A 299 2.98 21.30 11.38
CA MET A 299 2.30 21.79 10.18
C MET A 299 1.44 23.02 10.54
N GLY A 300 1.93 24.21 10.22
CA GLY A 300 1.33 25.45 10.67
C GLY A 300 1.24 25.50 12.18
N ASP A 301 0.06 25.76 12.73
CA ASP A 301 -0.18 25.81 14.16
C ASP A 301 -0.37 24.43 14.83
N ASN A 302 -0.43 23.36 14.02
CA ASN A 302 -0.56 22.00 14.54
C ASN A 302 0.81 21.43 14.94
N SER A 303 1.01 21.18 16.23
CA SER A 303 2.27 20.62 16.72
C SER A 303 2.24 19.09 16.69
N TYR A 304 3.30 18.48 16.13
CA TYR A 304 3.49 17.03 16.18
C TYR A 304 3.60 16.49 17.62
N LYS A 305 4.01 17.34 18.56
CA LYS A 305 4.08 16.97 19.98
C LYS A 305 2.71 16.77 20.62
N ALA A 306 1.69 17.44 20.12
CA ALA A 306 0.30 17.26 20.54
C ALA A 306 -0.42 16.14 19.78
N ALA A 307 0.03 15.81 18.58
CA ALA A 307 -0.54 14.75 17.74
C ALA A 307 -0.26 13.34 18.31
N GLN A 308 -0.96 12.34 17.82
CA GLN A 308 -0.86 10.93 18.25
C GLN A 308 0.10 10.16 17.31
N PHE A 309 1.38 10.50 17.34
CA PHE A 309 2.42 9.88 16.52
C PHE A 309 3.23 8.91 17.37
N TYR A 310 3.29 7.63 16.93
CA TYR A 310 3.90 6.54 17.67
C TYR A 310 4.68 5.59 16.77
N GLU A 311 5.58 4.85 17.39
CA GLU A 311 6.34 3.76 16.78
C GLU A 311 6.37 2.55 17.72
N TYR A 312 6.45 1.36 17.13
CA TYR A 312 6.68 0.12 17.88
C TYR A 312 7.57 -0.81 17.07
N GLN A 313 8.73 -1.18 17.65
CA GLN A 313 9.68 -2.11 17.07
C GLN A 313 10.13 -1.78 15.63
N SER A 314 10.06 -0.54 15.18
CA SER A 314 10.65 -0.14 13.90
C SER A 314 12.18 -0.20 13.94
N TYR A 315 12.82 -0.30 12.79
CA TYR A 315 14.25 -0.56 12.68
C TYR A 315 14.83 0.02 11.38
N GLY A 316 16.14 -0.10 11.18
CA GLY A 316 16.85 0.38 10.00
C GLY A 316 17.67 1.66 10.26
N PRO A 317 18.44 2.12 9.26
CA PRO A 317 19.37 3.24 9.45
C PRO A 317 18.67 4.58 9.70
N GLY A 318 17.40 4.75 9.31
CA GLY A 318 16.58 5.92 9.60
C GLY A 318 15.77 5.84 10.89
N PHE A 319 15.83 4.70 11.60
CA PHE A 319 15.21 4.56 12.91
C PHE A 319 16.05 5.25 13.99
N ALA A 320 15.39 5.93 14.93
CA ALA A 320 16.01 6.52 16.10
C ALA A 320 15.05 6.49 17.30
N VAL A 321 15.61 6.37 18.50
CA VAL A 321 14.88 6.51 19.75
C VAL A 321 15.26 7.83 20.38
N ASN A 322 14.28 8.72 20.55
CA ASN A 322 14.44 10.01 21.19
C ASN A 322 13.11 10.51 21.76
N THR A 323 13.07 11.67 22.38
CA THR A 323 11.88 12.22 23.03
C THR A 323 10.75 12.58 22.05
N ASP A 324 11.09 12.80 20.79
CA ASP A 324 10.14 13.21 19.74
C ASP A 324 9.54 12.00 18.99
N ARG A 325 10.20 10.83 19.08
CA ARG A 325 9.77 9.56 18.46
C ARG A 325 9.23 8.61 19.54
N ARG A 326 7.97 8.80 19.89
CA ARG A 326 7.33 8.12 21.03
C ARG A 326 7.12 6.65 20.72
N GLN A 327 7.62 5.79 21.61
CA GLN A 327 7.49 4.34 21.50
C GLN A 327 6.27 3.84 22.27
N LEU A 328 5.49 2.95 21.65
CA LEU A 328 4.41 2.23 22.33
C LEU A 328 4.98 1.15 23.28
N SER A 329 4.23 0.86 24.34
CA SER A 329 4.47 -0.33 25.13
C SER A 329 4.17 -1.61 24.34
N LYS A 330 4.72 -2.76 24.78
CA LYS A 330 4.48 -4.06 24.17
C LYS A 330 2.99 -4.34 23.99
N ALA A 331 2.18 -4.16 25.04
CA ALA A 331 0.74 -4.43 24.98
C ALA A 331 0.01 -3.54 23.95
N GLN A 332 0.39 -2.26 23.85
CA GLN A 332 -0.19 -1.35 22.86
C GLN A 332 0.23 -1.70 21.43
N GLY A 333 1.51 -1.99 21.22
CA GLY A 333 2.02 -2.33 19.89
C GLY A 333 1.48 -3.66 19.36
N GLU A 334 1.43 -4.71 20.20
CA GLU A 334 0.92 -6.03 19.82
C GLU A 334 -0.60 -6.05 19.55
N ALA A 335 -1.34 -5.09 20.07
CA ALA A 335 -2.76 -4.92 19.79
C ALA A 335 -3.03 -4.35 18.37
N LEU A 336 -2.03 -3.71 17.75
CA LEU A 336 -2.16 -3.09 16.42
C LEU A 336 -1.91 -4.13 15.31
N THR A 337 -2.75 -5.13 15.23
CA THR A 337 -2.87 -6.03 14.07
C THR A 337 -3.86 -5.47 13.07
N VAL A 338 -3.90 -5.98 11.84
CA VAL A 338 -4.90 -5.55 10.82
C VAL A 338 -6.32 -5.57 11.40
N ASN A 339 -6.73 -6.72 11.91
CA ASN A 339 -8.07 -6.86 12.49
C ASN A 339 -8.24 -6.12 13.82
N GLY A 340 -7.15 -5.95 14.60
CA GLY A 340 -7.16 -5.17 15.83
C GLY A 340 -7.47 -3.69 15.60
N VAL A 341 -6.93 -3.12 14.51
CA VAL A 341 -7.22 -1.72 14.09
C VAL A 341 -8.66 -1.58 13.63
N PHE A 342 -9.21 -2.57 12.93
CA PHE A 342 -10.58 -2.53 12.40
C PHE A 342 -11.63 -3.14 13.34
N ALA A 343 -11.26 -3.48 14.57
CA ALA A 343 -12.19 -3.89 15.58
C ALA A 343 -13.22 -2.77 15.87
N ARG A 344 -14.39 -3.17 16.37
CA ARG A 344 -15.41 -2.21 16.77
C ARG A 344 -14.87 -1.29 17.85
N GLU A 345 -14.88 -0.02 17.59
CA GLU A 345 -14.61 0.99 18.62
C GLU A 345 -15.77 1.01 19.63
N SER A 346 -15.44 0.88 20.92
CA SER A 346 -16.40 0.97 22.00
C SER A 346 -16.33 2.35 22.67
N GLY A 347 -17.48 2.95 22.95
CA GLY A 347 -17.58 4.22 23.68
C GLY A 347 -18.38 5.29 22.94
N ALA A 348 -18.39 6.52 23.46
CA ALA A 348 -19.18 7.65 22.96
C ALA A 348 -18.77 8.17 21.57
N GLY A 349 -17.82 7.56 20.93
CA GLY A 349 -17.34 7.91 19.60
C GLY A 349 -17.27 6.70 18.67
N ALA A 350 -17.92 5.57 19.00
CA ALA A 350 -17.89 4.38 18.17
C ALA A 350 -18.34 4.70 16.75
N ALA A 351 -17.39 4.75 15.84
CA ALA A 351 -17.62 5.19 14.47
C ALA A 351 -18.26 4.11 13.62
N PHE A 352 -18.07 2.83 14.00
CA PHE A 352 -18.56 1.69 13.24
C PHE A 352 -19.45 0.81 14.09
N ALA A 353 -20.61 0.44 13.53
CA ALA A 353 -21.57 -0.42 14.22
C ALA A 353 -21.04 -1.84 14.44
N THR A 354 -20.13 -2.30 13.58
CA THR A 354 -19.57 -3.65 13.60
C THR A 354 -18.06 -3.63 13.31
N ALA A 355 -17.33 -4.59 13.89
CA ALA A 355 -15.95 -4.86 13.49
C ALA A 355 -15.89 -5.28 12.01
N TRP A 356 -14.71 -5.10 11.40
CA TRP A 356 -14.46 -5.58 10.06
C TRP A 356 -13.23 -6.51 10.07
N ASP A 357 -13.42 -7.72 9.61
CA ASP A 357 -12.34 -8.66 9.35
C ASP A 357 -11.86 -8.47 7.91
N ALA A 358 -10.86 -7.60 7.74
CA ALA A 358 -10.32 -7.26 6.43
C ALA A 358 -9.57 -8.45 5.80
N LEU A 359 -8.92 -9.28 6.61
CA LEU A 359 -8.19 -10.47 6.13
C LEU A 359 -9.16 -11.53 5.60
N ALA A 360 -10.24 -11.82 6.31
CA ALA A 360 -11.26 -12.74 5.84
C ALA A 360 -12.00 -12.20 4.60
N THR A 361 -12.29 -10.88 4.57
CA THR A 361 -12.90 -10.24 3.40
C THR A 361 -11.99 -10.36 2.18
N TYR A 362 -10.69 -10.11 2.32
CA TYR A 362 -9.74 -10.28 1.24
C TYR A 362 -9.63 -11.74 0.78
N ALA A 363 -9.54 -12.69 1.71
CA ALA A 363 -9.50 -14.11 1.39
C ALA A 363 -10.75 -14.56 0.64
N ASP A 364 -11.91 -14.02 0.97
CA ASP A 364 -13.17 -14.32 0.29
C ASP A 364 -13.22 -13.76 -1.13
N LEU A 365 -12.82 -12.50 -1.32
CA LEU A 365 -12.73 -11.88 -2.65
C LEU A 365 -11.73 -12.60 -3.56
N SER A 366 -10.63 -13.10 -3.00
CA SER A 366 -9.56 -13.73 -3.77
C SER A 366 -9.79 -15.20 -4.12
N LYS A 367 -10.81 -15.86 -3.59
CA LYS A 367 -11.10 -17.30 -3.83
C LYS A 367 -11.18 -17.65 -5.30
N ASN A 368 -11.78 -16.79 -6.12
CA ASN A 368 -12.09 -17.09 -7.50
C ASN A 368 -10.95 -16.84 -8.48
N TYR A 369 -9.85 -16.17 -8.02
CA TYR A 369 -8.73 -15.82 -8.89
C TYR A 369 -7.33 -16.13 -8.30
N ILE A 370 -7.27 -16.88 -7.21
CA ILE A 370 -6.03 -17.51 -6.75
C ILE A 370 -6.06 -18.96 -7.23
N ALA A 371 -5.14 -19.31 -8.13
CA ALA A 371 -5.00 -20.68 -8.59
C ALA A 371 -4.73 -21.63 -7.40
N GLU A 372 -5.50 -22.72 -7.30
CA GLU A 372 -5.32 -23.75 -6.25
C GLU A 372 -3.92 -24.41 -6.28
N ASN A 373 -3.17 -24.21 -7.36
CA ASN A 373 -1.82 -24.77 -7.58
C ASN A 373 -0.71 -23.72 -7.45
N VAL A 374 -0.91 -22.67 -6.71
CA VAL A 374 0.22 -21.84 -6.28
C VAL A 374 1.07 -22.73 -5.38
N VAL A 375 2.18 -23.22 -5.89
CA VAL A 375 3.28 -23.68 -5.03
C VAL A 375 3.55 -22.47 -4.14
N GLU A 376 3.13 -22.56 -2.87
CA GLU A 376 3.37 -21.50 -1.88
C GLU A 376 4.86 -21.19 -1.95
N GLN A 377 5.19 -20.07 -2.60
CA GLN A 377 6.55 -19.59 -2.51
C GLN A 377 6.70 -19.04 -1.10
N VAL A 378 7.73 -19.54 -0.43
CA VAL A 378 8.05 -19.10 0.92
C VAL A 378 8.28 -17.59 0.90
N ASP A 379 7.44 -16.85 1.61
CA ASP A 379 7.63 -15.41 1.80
C ASP A 379 8.69 -15.18 2.89
N PHE A 380 9.87 -14.78 2.44
CA PHE A 380 10.99 -14.48 3.34
C PHE A 380 10.98 -13.05 3.90
N LYS A 381 10.01 -12.20 3.57
CA LYS A 381 9.99 -10.78 3.98
C LYS A 381 10.10 -10.60 5.50
N LYS A 382 9.35 -11.39 6.28
CA LYS A 382 9.43 -11.34 7.74
C LYS A 382 10.81 -11.76 8.24
N LEU A 383 11.40 -12.79 7.63
CA LEU A 383 12.73 -13.26 7.97
C LEU A 383 13.79 -12.24 7.60
N ASP A 384 13.73 -11.65 6.41
CA ASP A 384 14.66 -10.62 5.95
C ASP A 384 14.58 -9.36 6.80
N ALA A 385 13.37 -8.97 7.21
CA ALA A 385 13.14 -7.88 8.15
C ALA A 385 13.77 -8.18 9.53
N ALA A 386 13.59 -9.40 10.05
CA ALA A 386 14.18 -9.79 11.32
C ALA A 386 15.73 -9.84 11.25
N ILE A 387 16.29 -10.35 10.17
CA ILE A 387 17.73 -10.34 9.90
C ILE A 387 18.26 -8.89 9.88
N SER A 388 17.67 -8.03 9.07
CA SER A 388 18.09 -6.62 8.93
C SER A 388 18.02 -5.89 10.28
N ARG A 389 17.00 -6.15 11.07
CA ARG A 389 16.86 -5.59 12.41
C ARG A 389 17.97 -6.06 13.35
N ALA A 390 18.33 -7.36 13.33
CA ALA A 390 19.40 -7.89 14.15
C ALA A 390 20.77 -7.31 13.73
N GLU A 391 21.02 -7.16 12.43
CA GLU A 391 22.25 -6.60 11.88
C GLU A 391 22.44 -5.11 12.19
N ALA A 392 21.35 -4.35 12.36
CA ALA A 392 21.38 -2.95 12.73
C ALA A 392 21.78 -2.71 14.20
N LEU A 393 21.76 -3.76 15.05
CA LEU A 393 22.15 -3.65 16.46
C LEU A 393 23.68 -3.71 16.61
N ARG A 394 24.21 -2.84 17.49
CA ARG A 394 25.65 -2.87 17.81
C ARG A 394 25.86 -3.73 19.08
N GLU A 395 26.58 -4.84 18.94
CA GLU A 395 26.87 -5.77 20.04
C GLU A 395 27.40 -5.06 21.31
N ALA A 396 28.23 -4.04 21.13
CA ALA A 396 28.84 -3.31 22.23
C ALA A 396 27.84 -2.56 23.14
N ASP A 397 26.59 -2.39 22.66
CA ASP A 397 25.57 -1.67 23.41
C ASP A 397 24.79 -2.59 24.37
N TYR A 398 25.06 -3.92 24.36
CA TYR A 398 24.30 -4.92 25.11
C TYR A 398 25.22 -5.80 25.99
N LYS A 399 24.71 -6.23 27.15
CA LYS A 399 25.47 -7.08 28.08
C LYS A 399 25.68 -8.51 27.56
N ASP A 400 24.70 -9.03 26.83
CA ASP A 400 24.76 -10.37 26.25
C ASP A 400 24.07 -10.38 24.86
N PHE A 401 24.87 -10.50 23.83
CA PHE A 401 24.42 -10.50 22.44
C PHE A 401 24.44 -11.91 21.80
N ARG A 402 24.76 -12.96 22.58
CA ARG A 402 24.99 -14.32 22.07
C ARG A 402 23.75 -14.93 21.44
N ALA A 403 22.57 -14.73 22.03
CA ALA A 403 21.30 -15.23 21.51
C ALA A 403 20.97 -14.64 20.14
N VAL A 404 21.17 -13.35 19.95
CA VAL A 404 20.94 -12.66 18.67
C VAL A 404 21.92 -13.16 17.60
N LYS A 405 23.20 -13.34 17.95
CA LYS A 405 24.20 -13.93 17.04
C LYS A 405 23.83 -15.34 16.60
N ALA A 406 23.39 -16.18 17.54
CA ALA A 406 23.00 -17.56 17.24
C ALA A 406 21.78 -17.63 16.32
N ALA A 407 20.74 -16.83 16.61
CA ALA A 407 19.54 -16.76 15.78
C ALA A 407 19.84 -16.20 14.37
N LEU A 408 20.68 -15.15 14.28
CA LEU A 408 21.11 -14.57 13.01
C LEU A 408 21.93 -15.56 12.17
N LEU A 409 22.83 -16.33 12.79
CA LEU A 409 23.59 -17.35 12.10
C LEU A 409 22.70 -18.47 11.56
N ALA A 410 21.72 -18.95 12.34
CA ALA A 410 20.75 -19.94 11.91
C ALA A 410 19.90 -19.43 10.73
N ALA A 411 19.44 -18.18 10.77
CA ALA A 411 18.66 -17.57 9.71
C ALA A 411 19.46 -17.43 8.39
N LYS A 412 20.73 -17.03 8.48
CA LYS A 412 21.63 -16.94 7.32
C LYS A 412 22.03 -18.28 6.72
N ALA A 413 22.00 -19.35 7.53
CA ALA A 413 22.29 -20.72 7.09
C ALA A 413 21.08 -21.42 6.45
N LEU A 414 19.89 -20.77 6.42
CA LEU A 414 18.69 -21.36 5.82
C LEU A 414 18.89 -21.61 4.32
N ASP A 415 18.67 -22.84 3.91
CA ASP A 415 18.55 -23.19 2.48
C ASP A 415 17.20 -22.70 1.94
N ARG A 416 17.20 -21.51 1.38
CA ARG A 416 15.98 -20.86 0.90
C ARG A 416 15.34 -21.54 -0.31
N GLU A 417 16.06 -22.40 -1.02
CA GLU A 417 15.52 -23.13 -2.17
C GLU A 417 14.60 -24.27 -1.72
N ASN A 418 14.87 -24.84 -0.53
CA ASN A 418 14.14 -25.98 0.03
C ASN A 418 13.37 -25.65 1.32
N ALA A 419 13.42 -24.39 1.77
CA ALA A 419 12.74 -23.97 2.99
C ALA A 419 11.23 -23.98 2.84
N THR A 420 10.53 -24.22 3.95
CA THR A 420 9.08 -24.04 4.05
C THR A 420 8.75 -22.66 4.66
N GLN A 421 7.48 -22.22 4.52
CA GLN A 421 7.02 -21.01 5.21
C GLN A 421 7.20 -21.12 6.73
N ALA A 422 6.97 -22.30 7.30
CA ALA A 422 7.16 -22.55 8.73
C ALA A 422 8.62 -22.37 9.16
N ASP A 423 9.60 -22.74 8.33
CA ASP A 423 11.02 -22.52 8.61
C ASP A 423 11.36 -21.03 8.64
N ALA A 424 10.87 -20.26 7.66
CA ALA A 424 11.08 -18.84 7.57
C ALA A 424 10.42 -18.09 8.75
N ASP A 425 9.17 -18.39 9.06
CA ASP A 425 8.43 -17.79 10.17
C ASP A 425 9.06 -18.11 11.52
N LYS A 426 9.52 -19.35 11.72
CA LYS A 426 10.22 -19.77 12.93
C LYS A 426 11.51 -18.98 13.12
N LEU A 427 12.35 -18.89 12.12
CA LEU A 427 13.62 -18.16 12.21
C LEU A 427 13.42 -16.66 12.43
N ALA A 428 12.40 -16.07 11.82
CA ALA A 428 12.01 -14.68 12.07
C ALA A 428 11.57 -14.47 13.54
N ALA A 429 10.79 -15.40 14.09
CA ALA A 429 10.36 -15.38 15.49
C ALA A 429 11.54 -15.57 16.47
N ASP A 430 12.47 -16.49 16.15
CA ASP A 430 13.67 -16.75 16.96
C ASP A 430 14.55 -15.49 17.08
N ILE A 431 14.79 -14.78 15.95
CA ILE A 431 15.52 -13.50 15.95
C ILE A 431 14.77 -12.45 16.77
N THR A 432 13.46 -12.30 16.53
CA THR A 432 12.64 -11.30 17.22
C THR A 432 12.64 -11.53 18.73
N THR A 433 12.55 -12.79 19.16
CA THR A 433 12.62 -13.17 20.57
C THR A 433 14.00 -12.90 21.17
N ALA A 434 15.07 -13.21 20.44
CA ALA A 434 16.43 -12.94 20.88
C ALA A 434 16.68 -11.43 21.07
N ILE A 435 16.18 -10.59 20.16
CA ILE A 435 16.26 -9.12 20.27
C ILE A 435 15.44 -8.61 21.47
N ALA A 436 14.26 -9.15 21.71
CA ALA A 436 13.39 -8.74 22.81
C ALA A 436 13.96 -9.07 24.20
N ASN A 437 14.93 -9.97 24.26
CA ASN A 437 15.61 -10.40 25.51
C ASN A 437 16.96 -9.70 25.72
N LEU A 438 17.36 -8.73 24.90
CA LEU A 438 18.54 -7.89 25.10
C LEU A 438 18.31 -6.85 26.20
#